data_5aa64cf4792a49181d7c93ed9425a1e6
#
_entry.id   5aa64cf4792a49181d7c93ed9425a1e6
#
_cell.length_a   1.000
_cell.length_b   1.000
_cell.length_c   1.000
_cell.angle_alpha   90.00
_cell.angle_beta   90.00
_cell.angle_gamma   90.00
#
_symmetry.space_group_name_H-M   'P 1'
#
loop_
_entity.id
_entity.type
_entity.pdbx_description
1 polymer ?
#
loop_
_entity_poly.entity_id
_entity_poly.type
_entity_poly.pdbx_seq_one_letter_code
_entity_poly.pdbx_strand_id
1 'polypeptide(L)'
;YPPRDFLEFHHFIHECENVIQELASIAGNKIALIVGAPSKNPTKDGKDLYNSAYFIEDGKVKFLAHKALLPTYDVFDEYRYFEPNKEFSVVEFKGKKLAITICEDIWDTGEKNPLYRINPVAELAKHQPDILLNLSASPFNYNQAKKRISVIRQNATMFKLPVFYCNCVG
;
A
#
# COMPACT_ATOMS: atom_id res chain seq x y z
N TYR A 1 -8.07 11.79 3.99
CA TYR A 1 -7.03 12.82 3.80
C TYR A 1 -5.72 12.34 4.40
N PRO A 2 -4.56 12.69 3.78
CA PRO A 2 -3.27 12.35 4.36
C PRO A 2 -3.13 13.00 5.74
N PRO A 3 -2.59 12.29 6.74
CA PRO A 3 -2.44 12.83 8.10
C PRO A 3 -1.41 13.97 8.22
N ARG A 4 -0.56 14.17 7.19
CA ARG A 4 0.43 15.25 7.10
C ARG A 4 1.24 15.42 8.38
N ASP A 5 1.25 16.61 8.98
CA ASP A 5 2.06 16.94 10.16
C ASP A 5 1.74 16.12 11.42
N PHE A 6 0.57 15.44 11.46
CA PHE A 6 0.31 14.44 12.52
C PHE A 6 1.35 13.32 12.53
N LEU A 7 1.96 13.02 11.38
CA LEU A 7 3.02 12.02 11.27
C LEU A 7 4.32 12.40 12.00
N GLU A 8 4.48 13.67 12.36
CA GLU A 8 5.63 14.15 13.14
C GLU A 8 5.43 13.93 14.65
N PHE A 9 4.21 13.59 15.10
CA PHE A 9 3.91 13.36 16.50
C PHE A 9 4.05 11.89 16.89
N HIS A 10 5.02 11.58 17.73
CA HIS A 10 5.26 10.22 18.23
C HIS A 10 4.01 9.57 18.84
N HIS A 11 3.19 10.36 19.54
CA HIS A 11 1.94 9.88 20.13
C HIS A 11 0.96 9.39 19.06
N PHE A 12 0.81 10.14 17.96
CA PHE A 12 -0.06 9.74 16.85
C PHE A 12 0.37 8.39 16.24
N ILE A 13 1.69 8.23 16.01
CA ILE A 13 2.23 6.97 15.47
C ILE A 13 2.00 5.81 16.44
N HIS A 14 2.20 6.04 17.73
CA HIS A 14 1.95 5.04 18.77
C HIS A 14 0.47 4.62 18.81
N GLU A 15 -0.45 5.57 18.73
CA GLU A 15 -1.89 5.27 18.68
C GLU A 15 -2.26 4.49 17.41
N CYS A 16 -1.66 4.78 16.25
CA CYS A 16 -1.84 3.98 15.06
C CYS A 16 -1.41 2.52 15.27
N GLU A 17 -0.26 2.29 15.93
CA GLU A 17 0.23 0.95 16.28
C GLU A 17 -0.74 0.24 17.24
N ASN A 18 -1.25 0.92 18.25
CA ASN A 18 -2.22 0.39 19.22
C ASN A 18 -3.52 -0.07 18.52
N VAL A 19 -4.07 0.77 17.65
CA VAL A 19 -5.29 0.45 16.88
C VAL A 19 -5.07 -0.76 15.97
N ILE A 20 -3.90 -0.91 15.36
CA ILE A 20 -3.58 -2.09 14.55
C ILE A 20 -3.61 -3.37 15.42
N GLN A 21 -3.07 -3.33 16.64
CA GLN A 21 -3.11 -4.47 17.55
C GLN A 21 -4.53 -4.78 18.05
N GLU A 22 -5.32 -3.75 18.29
CA GLU A 22 -6.73 -3.90 18.66
C GLU A 22 -7.53 -4.56 17.52
N LEU A 23 -7.36 -4.08 16.28
CA LEU A 23 -7.99 -4.68 15.09
C LEU A 23 -7.57 -6.15 14.91
N ALA A 24 -6.31 -6.46 15.14
CA ALA A 24 -5.83 -7.84 15.10
C ALA A 24 -6.55 -8.72 16.14
N SER A 25 -6.67 -8.23 17.36
CA SER A 25 -7.38 -8.92 18.44
C SER A 25 -8.85 -9.16 18.11
N ILE A 26 -9.55 -8.13 17.58
CA ILE A 26 -10.98 -8.22 17.21
C ILE A 26 -11.20 -9.21 16.06
N ALA A 27 -10.33 -9.17 15.03
CA ALA A 27 -10.42 -10.09 13.89
C ALA A 27 -10.22 -11.54 14.32
N GLY A 28 -9.31 -11.77 15.26
CA GLY A 28 -8.99 -13.11 15.78
C GLY A 28 -8.67 -14.07 14.62
N ASN A 29 -9.24 -15.26 14.66
CA ASN A 29 -9.12 -16.30 13.62
C ASN A 29 -10.30 -16.34 12.63
N LYS A 30 -11.18 -15.35 12.68
CA LYS A 30 -12.42 -15.35 11.89
C LYS A 30 -12.24 -14.79 10.49
N ILE A 31 -11.37 -13.77 10.36
CA ILE A 31 -11.16 -13.03 9.12
C ILE A 31 -9.72 -12.54 9.06
N ALA A 32 -9.16 -12.51 7.85
CA ALA A 32 -7.94 -11.75 7.58
C ALA A 32 -8.28 -10.31 7.18
N LEU A 33 -7.46 -9.35 7.61
CA LEU A 33 -7.62 -7.94 7.31
C LEU A 33 -6.38 -7.41 6.59
N ILE A 34 -6.59 -6.40 5.73
CA ILE A 34 -5.52 -5.58 5.20
C ILE A 34 -5.86 -4.11 5.52
N VAL A 35 -5.01 -3.46 6.30
CA VAL A 35 -5.27 -2.12 6.84
C VAL A 35 -4.10 -1.19 6.54
N GLY A 36 -4.38 -0.01 5.98
CA GLY A 36 -3.37 1.02 5.75
C GLY A 36 -3.10 1.83 7.01
N ALA A 37 -1.84 1.93 7.42
CA ALA A 37 -1.40 2.81 8.51
C ALA A 37 0.10 3.12 8.39
N PRO A 38 0.61 4.20 9.03
CA PRO A 38 2.05 4.41 9.13
C PRO A 38 2.71 3.30 9.94
N SER A 39 3.92 2.93 9.56
CA SER A 39 4.78 2.05 10.37
C SER A 39 6.15 2.66 10.55
N LYS A 40 6.81 2.34 11.64
CA LYS A 40 8.18 2.79 11.90
C LYS A 40 9.16 2.12 10.94
N ASN A 41 10.11 2.89 10.44
CA ASN A 41 11.27 2.36 9.75
C ASN A 41 12.24 1.78 10.79
N PRO A 42 12.55 0.48 10.75
CA PRO A 42 13.45 -0.14 11.72
C PRO A 42 14.92 0.24 11.48
N THR A 43 15.24 0.79 10.31
CA THR A 43 16.60 1.22 9.97
C THR A 43 16.80 2.68 10.38
N LYS A 44 18.08 3.05 10.58
CA LYS A 44 18.45 4.46 10.84
C LYS A 44 18.66 5.25 9.54
N ASP A 45 18.58 4.59 8.41
CA ASP A 45 18.77 5.19 7.09
C ASP A 45 17.43 5.62 6.51
N GLY A 46 17.39 6.84 5.97
CA GLY A 46 16.20 7.41 5.36
C GLY A 46 15.27 8.07 6.36
N LYS A 47 13.97 7.99 6.09
CA LYS A 47 12.93 8.59 6.95
C LYS A 47 12.45 7.61 8.00
N ASP A 48 11.92 8.14 9.09
CA ASP A 48 11.51 7.36 10.27
C ASP A 48 10.27 6.49 10.04
N LEU A 49 9.51 6.74 8.95
CA LEU A 49 8.22 6.10 8.70
C LEU A 49 8.12 5.51 7.29
N TYR A 50 7.33 4.43 7.18
CA TYR A 50 6.77 3.92 5.94
C TYR A 50 5.25 4.16 5.88
N ASN A 51 4.71 4.42 4.70
CA ASN A 51 3.29 4.26 4.41
C ASN A 51 3.05 2.78 4.14
N SER A 52 2.28 2.11 4.99
CA SER A 52 2.24 0.64 5.05
C SER A 52 0.84 0.07 4.97
N ALA A 53 0.75 -1.13 4.41
CA ALA A 53 -0.41 -1.99 4.50
C ALA A 53 -0.06 -3.18 5.41
N TYR A 54 -0.79 -3.32 6.50
CA TYR A 54 -0.67 -4.38 7.47
C TYR A 54 -1.56 -5.56 7.06
N PHE A 55 -0.98 -6.72 6.80
CA PHE A 55 -1.74 -7.95 6.64
C PHE A 55 -1.86 -8.65 7.99
N ILE A 56 -3.10 -8.83 8.43
CA ILE A 56 -3.46 -9.37 9.75
C ILE A 56 -4.20 -10.68 9.53
N GLU A 57 -3.73 -11.73 10.18
CA GLU A 57 -4.34 -13.07 10.16
C GLU A 57 -4.12 -13.73 11.52
N ASP A 58 -5.07 -14.55 11.98
CA ASP A 58 -5.02 -15.27 13.25
C ASP A 58 -4.71 -14.37 14.45
N GLY A 59 -5.30 -13.19 14.46
CA GLY A 59 -5.13 -12.22 15.54
C GLY A 59 -3.77 -11.55 15.61
N LYS A 60 -2.96 -11.63 14.55
CA LYS A 60 -1.59 -11.08 14.51
C LYS A 60 -1.26 -10.41 13.19
N VAL A 61 -0.40 -9.41 13.25
CA VAL A 61 0.25 -8.88 12.04
C VAL A 61 1.22 -9.93 11.52
N LYS A 62 0.97 -10.44 10.32
CA LYS A 62 1.79 -11.46 9.67
C LYS A 62 2.74 -10.88 8.63
N PHE A 63 2.39 -9.74 8.03
CA PHE A 63 3.16 -9.15 6.95
C PHE A 63 2.91 -7.65 6.85
N LEU A 64 3.92 -6.92 6.37
CA LEU A 64 3.86 -5.49 6.06
C LEU A 64 4.30 -5.29 4.61
N ALA A 65 3.44 -4.64 3.83
CA ALA A 65 3.81 -4.09 2.54
C ALA A 65 4.02 -2.58 2.69
N HIS A 66 5.12 -2.05 2.17
CA HIS A 66 5.42 -0.63 2.20
C HIS A 66 5.24 -0.01 0.83
N LYS A 67 4.71 1.21 0.79
CA LYS A 67 4.50 1.96 -0.44
C LYS A 67 5.84 2.38 -1.06
N ALA A 68 5.98 2.16 -2.36
CA ALA A 68 7.20 2.50 -3.09
C ALA A 68 7.08 3.85 -3.81
N LEU A 69 5.95 4.13 -4.43
CA LEU A 69 5.74 5.37 -5.19
C LEU A 69 5.06 6.42 -4.32
N LEU A 70 5.85 7.40 -3.88
CA LEU A 70 5.40 8.47 -2.98
C LEU A 70 5.14 9.75 -3.79
N PRO A 71 3.87 10.09 -4.08
CA PRO A 71 3.54 11.28 -4.86
C PRO A 71 3.87 12.57 -4.09
N THR A 72 4.38 13.55 -4.85
CA THR A 72 4.74 14.91 -4.37
C THR A 72 4.06 15.98 -5.22
N TYR A 73 2.91 15.66 -5.78
CA TYR A 73 2.16 16.56 -6.66
C TYR A 73 0.72 16.75 -6.15
N ASP A 74 0.08 17.83 -6.58
CA ASP A 74 -1.27 18.22 -6.19
C ASP A 74 -1.39 18.37 -4.65
N VAL A 75 -2.26 17.59 -4.01
CA VAL A 75 -2.47 17.60 -2.56
C VAL A 75 -1.51 16.67 -1.79
N PHE A 76 -0.69 15.93 -2.53
CA PHE A 76 0.19 14.92 -1.96
C PHE A 76 1.58 15.48 -1.67
N ASP A 77 2.11 15.12 -0.50
CA ASP A 77 3.48 15.39 -0.09
C ASP A 77 4.01 14.20 0.73
N GLU A 78 3.84 13.00 0.18
CA GLU A 78 4.16 11.78 0.93
C GLU A 78 5.66 11.58 1.13
N TYR A 79 6.47 11.98 0.15
CA TYR A 79 7.93 11.86 0.26
C TYR A 79 8.51 12.70 1.40
N ARG A 80 7.80 13.72 1.89
CA ARG A 80 8.22 14.50 3.07
C ARG A 80 8.30 13.63 4.33
N TYR A 81 7.38 12.67 4.49
CA TYR A 81 7.20 11.93 5.74
C TYR A 81 7.67 10.47 5.66
N PHE A 82 7.57 9.85 4.48
CA PHE A 82 7.76 8.43 4.32
C PHE A 82 9.02 8.07 3.53
N GLU A 83 9.66 6.98 3.92
CA GLU A 83 10.70 6.33 3.13
C GLU A 83 10.05 5.48 2.02
N PRO A 84 10.50 5.60 0.75
CA PRO A 84 10.01 4.75 -0.32
C PRO A 84 10.51 3.31 -0.14
N ASN A 85 9.62 2.35 -0.38
CA ASN A 85 9.98 0.94 -0.37
C ASN A 85 10.96 0.59 -1.49
N LYS A 86 11.93 -0.27 -1.18
CA LYS A 86 12.93 -0.81 -2.12
C LYS A 86 12.92 -2.33 -2.18
N GLU A 87 12.22 -2.99 -1.24
CA GLU A 87 12.17 -4.44 -1.12
C GLU A 87 10.74 -4.93 -1.34
N PHE A 88 10.57 -5.90 -2.23
CA PHE A 88 9.26 -6.40 -2.62
C PHE A 88 9.14 -7.87 -2.28
N SER A 89 8.04 -8.22 -1.67
CA SER A 89 7.70 -9.60 -1.34
C SER A 89 6.19 -9.79 -1.35
N VAL A 90 5.76 -11.04 -1.33
CA VAL A 90 4.35 -11.43 -1.31
C VAL A 90 4.03 -12.17 -0.03
N VAL A 91 2.77 -12.13 0.41
CA VAL A 91 2.31 -12.89 1.56
C VAL A 91 1.47 -14.08 1.09
N GLU A 92 1.64 -15.23 1.75
CA GLU A 92 0.80 -16.40 1.50
C GLU A 92 -0.46 -16.37 2.38
N PHE A 93 -1.61 -16.60 1.77
CA PHE A 93 -2.89 -16.71 2.45
C PHE A 93 -3.73 -17.81 1.81
N LYS A 94 -4.08 -18.83 2.57
CA LYS A 94 -4.91 -19.98 2.13
C LYS A 94 -4.41 -20.61 0.81
N GLY A 95 -3.09 -20.79 0.70
CA GLY A 95 -2.44 -21.38 -0.48
C GLY A 95 -2.38 -20.47 -1.70
N LYS A 96 -2.61 -19.15 -1.52
CA LYS A 96 -2.49 -18.12 -2.54
C LYS A 96 -1.44 -17.10 -2.16
N LYS A 97 -0.64 -16.66 -3.12
CA LYS A 97 0.31 -15.58 -2.97
C LYS A 97 -0.37 -14.25 -3.28
N LEU A 98 -0.38 -13.36 -2.31
CA LEU A 98 -0.97 -12.02 -2.44
C LEU A 98 0.14 -10.99 -2.62
N ALA A 99 0.10 -10.24 -3.71
CA ALA A 99 0.86 -9.01 -3.87
C ALA A 99 0.03 -7.85 -3.32
N ILE A 100 0.57 -7.10 -2.37
CA ILE A 100 -0.12 -5.96 -1.76
C ILE A 100 0.57 -4.68 -2.19
N THR A 101 -0.19 -3.74 -2.70
CA THR A 101 0.25 -2.42 -3.17
C THR A 101 -0.60 -1.31 -2.56
N ILE A 102 -0.07 -0.10 -2.53
CA ILE A 102 -0.75 1.05 -1.94
C ILE A 102 -0.87 2.17 -2.98
N CYS A 103 -2.10 2.51 -3.32
CA CYS A 103 -2.50 3.67 -4.13
C CYS A 103 -1.66 3.84 -5.40
N GLU A 104 -0.68 4.75 -5.38
CA GLU A 104 0.18 5.14 -6.51
C GLU A 104 1.02 3.99 -7.09
N ASP A 105 1.29 2.94 -6.32
CA ASP A 105 2.14 1.82 -6.74
C ASP A 105 1.68 1.11 -8.03
N ILE A 106 0.40 1.21 -8.39
CA ILE A 106 -0.16 0.63 -9.62
C ILE A 106 -0.20 1.61 -10.80
N TRP A 107 0.21 2.88 -10.61
CA TRP A 107 0.04 3.93 -11.62
C TRP A 107 1.18 4.01 -12.63
N ASP A 108 2.30 3.35 -12.40
CA ASP A 108 3.34 3.18 -13.42
C ASP A 108 2.99 1.99 -14.33
N THR A 109 2.33 2.27 -15.43
CA THR A 109 1.85 1.27 -16.40
C THR A 109 2.82 1.03 -17.56
N GLY A 110 4.10 1.41 -17.40
CA GLY A 110 5.15 1.18 -18.38
C GLY A 110 5.30 2.25 -19.46
N GLU A 111 4.44 3.26 -19.48
CA GLU A 111 4.75 4.52 -20.17
C GLU A 111 5.86 5.22 -19.39
N LYS A 112 6.86 5.79 -20.10
CA LYS A 112 7.97 6.50 -19.43
C LYS A 112 7.42 7.59 -18.52
N ASN A 113 7.22 7.24 -17.25
CA ASN A 113 6.89 8.24 -16.23
C ASN A 113 8.22 8.78 -15.65
N PRO A 114 8.57 10.04 -15.93
CA PRO A 114 9.82 10.61 -15.45
C PRO A 114 9.89 10.74 -13.92
N LEU A 115 8.75 10.62 -13.22
CA LEU A 115 8.67 10.73 -11.78
C LEU A 115 9.13 9.45 -11.06
N TYR A 116 9.03 8.29 -11.72
CA TYR A 116 9.31 7.00 -11.08
C TYR A 116 10.38 6.21 -11.84
N ARG A 117 11.27 5.57 -11.07
CA ARG A 117 12.35 4.73 -11.60
C ARG A 117 12.08 3.24 -11.45
N ILE A 118 11.04 2.89 -10.73
CA ILE A 118 10.69 1.50 -10.41
C ILE A 118 9.20 1.29 -10.65
N ASN A 119 8.84 0.12 -11.16
CA ASN A 119 7.46 -0.34 -11.25
C ASN A 119 7.22 -1.38 -10.15
N PRO A 120 6.51 -1.03 -9.05
CA PRO A 120 6.30 -1.94 -7.93
C PRO A 120 5.57 -3.21 -8.30
N VAL A 121 4.61 -3.15 -9.24
CA VAL A 121 3.87 -4.33 -9.68
C VAL A 121 4.78 -5.28 -10.48
N ALA A 122 5.69 -4.74 -11.29
CA ALA A 122 6.67 -5.55 -12.01
C ALA A 122 7.64 -6.26 -11.05
N GLU A 123 8.06 -5.58 -9.98
CA GLU A 123 8.90 -6.18 -8.94
C GLU A 123 8.15 -7.30 -8.21
N LEU A 124 6.92 -7.05 -7.79
CA LEU A 124 6.06 -8.04 -7.13
C LEU A 124 5.75 -9.23 -8.05
N ALA A 125 5.58 -9.02 -9.35
CA ALA A 125 5.31 -10.08 -10.33
C ALA A 125 6.45 -11.13 -10.42
N LYS A 126 7.69 -10.77 -10.09
CA LYS A 126 8.82 -11.71 -10.02
C LYS A 126 8.61 -12.82 -8.98
N HIS A 127 7.79 -12.57 -7.97
CA HIS A 127 7.42 -13.54 -6.93
C HIS A 127 6.24 -14.43 -7.30
N GLN A 128 5.70 -14.28 -8.53
CA GLN A 128 4.59 -15.09 -9.06
C GLN A 128 3.34 -15.06 -8.16
N PRO A 129 2.79 -13.87 -7.87
CA PRO A 129 1.57 -13.77 -7.08
C PRO A 129 0.37 -14.35 -7.83
N ASP A 130 -0.63 -14.82 -7.09
CA ASP A 130 -1.92 -15.23 -7.64
C ASP A 130 -2.90 -14.06 -7.76
N ILE A 131 -2.74 -13.04 -6.91
CA ILE A 131 -3.67 -11.92 -6.76
C ILE A 131 -2.89 -10.64 -6.49
N LEU A 132 -3.30 -9.55 -7.12
CA LEU A 132 -2.84 -8.19 -6.79
C LEU A 132 -3.94 -7.46 -6.02
N LEU A 133 -3.60 -6.97 -4.84
CA LEU A 133 -4.48 -6.16 -3.99
C LEU A 133 -3.93 -4.73 -3.93
N ASN A 134 -4.81 -3.74 -4.10
CA ASN A 134 -4.43 -2.34 -3.99
C ASN A 134 -5.34 -1.60 -3.01
N LEU A 135 -4.73 -1.03 -1.98
CA LEU A 135 -5.41 -0.17 -1.02
C LEU A 135 -5.19 1.28 -1.42
N SER A 136 -6.26 2.05 -1.51
CA SER A 136 -6.20 3.46 -1.93
C SER A 136 -7.05 4.36 -1.06
N ALA A 137 -6.59 5.59 -0.89
CA ALA A 137 -7.36 6.73 -0.42
C ALA A 137 -7.28 7.86 -1.47
N SER A 138 -7.65 7.50 -2.71
CA SER A 138 -7.54 8.38 -3.87
C SER A 138 -8.67 9.41 -3.84
N PRO A 139 -8.37 10.71 -4.01
CA PRO A 139 -9.39 11.76 -3.93
C PRO A 139 -10.42 11.61 -5.06
N PHE A 140 -11.63 12.07 -4.75
CA PHE A 140 -12.69 12.12 -5.75
C PHE A 140 -12.42 13.18 -6.82
N ASN A 141 -12.54 12.78 -8.08
CA ASN A 141 -12.54 13.68 -9.23
C ASN A 141 -13.40 13.06 -10.33
N TYR A 142 -14.24 13.86 -10.98
CA TYR A 142 -15.17 13.41 -12.04
C TYR A 142 -14.48 12.66 -13.18
N ASN A 143 -13.25 13.03 -13.53
CA ASN A 143 -12.51 12.42 -14.65
C ASN A 143 -11.64 11.24 -14.24
N GLN A 144 -11.42 11.02 -12.95
CA GLN A 144 -10.49 10.00 -12.45
C GLN A 144 -11.03 8.56 -12.55
N ALA A 145 -12.35 8.38 -12.55
CA ALA A 145 -12.95 7.04 -12.59
C ALA A 145 -12.50 6.25 -13.83
N LYS A 146 -12.59 6.85 -15.01
CA LYS A 146 -12.19 6.21 -16.28
C LYS A 146 -10.69 5.91 -16.30
N LYS A 147 -9.87 6.86 -15.87
CA LYS A 147 -8.41 6.70 -15.80
C LYS A 147 -8.03 5.57 -14.84
N ARG A 148 -8.65 5.54 -13.66
CA ARG A 148 -8.44 4.49 -12.66
C ARG A 148 -8.78 3.09 -13.18
N ILE A 149 -9.94 2.94 -13.83
CA ILE A 149 -10.34 1.68 -14.46
C ILE A 149 -9.33 1.26 -15.54
N SER A 150 -8.83 2.21 -16.34
CA SER A 150 -7.80 1.94 -17.35
C SER A 150 -6.52 1.41 -16.71
N VAL A 151 -6.02 2.06 -15.66
CA VAL A 151 -4.81 1.66 -14.93
C VAL A 151 -4.96 0.26 -14.32
N ILE A 152 -6.09 -0.02 -13.66
CA ILE A 152 -6.37 -1.34 -13.09
C ILE A 152 -6.38 -2.41 -14.18
N ARG A 153 -7.07 -2.14 -15.30
CA ARG A 153 -7.14 -3.07 -16.45
C ARG A 153 -5.77 -3.31 -17.08
N GLN A 154 -4.95 -2.27 -17.22
CA GLN A 154 -3.60 -2.40 -17.77
C GLN A 154 -2.74 -3.30 -16.90
N ASN A 155 -2.74 -3.11 -15.58
CA ASN A 155 -2.01 -3.99 -14.65
C ASN A 155 -2.53 -5.43 -14.73
N ALA A 156 -3.85 -5.64 -14.69
CA ALA A 156 -4.44 -6.98 -14.77
C ALA A 156 -4.06 -7.70 -16.08
N THR A 157 -4.04 -6.98 -17.20
CA THR A 157 -3.69 -7.55 -18.52
C THR A 157 -2.18 -7.79 -18.64
N MET A 158 -1.37 -6.81 -18.26
CA MET A 158 0.10 -6.87 -18.38
C MET A 158 0.69 -8.02 -17.55
N PHE A 159 0.25 -8.16 -16.33
CA PHE A 159 0.79 -9.15 -15.39
C PHE A 159 -0.06 -10.43 -15.32
N LYS A 160 -1.20 -10.49 -16.05
CA LYS A 160 -2.14 -11.63 -16.06
C LYS A 160 -2.63 -12.01 -14.65
N LEU A 161 -2.90 -11.00 -13.84
CA LEU A 161 -3.33 -11.15 -12.45
C LEU A 161 -4.74 -10.57 -12.24
N PRO A 162 -5.61 -11.24 -11.47
CA PRO A 162 -6.79 -10.60 -10.93
C PRO A 162 -6.37 -9.46 -9.99
N VAL A 163 -7.00 -8.29 -10.16
CA VAL A 163 -6.72 -7.10 -9.36
C VAL A 163 -7.95 -6.74 -8.53
N PHE A 164 -7.77 -6.64 -7.23
CA PHE A 164 -8.78 -6.11 -6.31
C PHE A 164 -8.33 -4.72 -5.86
N TYR A 165 -9.17 -3.74 -6.16
CA TYR A 165 -8.92 -2.35 -5.84
C TYR A 165 -9.93 -1.88 -4.77
N CYS A 166 -9.43 -1.50 -3.61
CA CYS A 166 -10.23 -0.97 -2.51
C CYS A 166 -9.89 0.52 -2.30
N ASN A 167 -10.86 1.40 -2.50
CA ASN A 167 -10.69 2.82 -2.22
C ASN A 167 -11.43 3.21 -0.95
N CYS A 168 -10.82 4.07 -0.16
CA CYS A 168 -11.47 4.67 1.01
C CYS A 168 -12.71 5.43 0.55
N VAL A 169 -13.81 5.28 1.31
CA VAL A 169 -15.06 6.00 1.14
C VAL A 169 -15.18 7.04 2.24
N GLY A 170 -15.46 8.30 1.86
CA GLY A 170 -15.61 9.39 2.82
C GLY A 170 -15.43 10.76 2.22
#